data_3a30f7c50f8937ba742bf93b8ea0c47c
#
_entry.id   3a30f7c50f8937ba742bf93b8ea0c47c
#
_cell.length_a   1.000
_cell.length_b   1.000
_cell.length_c   1.000
_cell.angle_alpha   90.00
_cell.angle_beta   90.00
_cell.angle_gamma   90.00
#
_symmetry.space_group_name_H-M   'P 1'
#
loop_
_entity.id
_entity.type
_entity.pdbx_description
1 polymer ?
#
loop_
_entity_poly.entity_id
_entity_poly.type
_entity_poly.pdbx_seq_one_letter_code
_entity_poly.pdbx_strand_id
1 'polypeptide(L)'
;MIITKENIMEWSKPHHGGGRQTVIKTPKVIISIVGGGRGLYGDFEKTFELAIMTHSGSFITRIFCPGLSDDVCGYMEENELIEVINSLTTRGFQIS
;
A
#
# COMPACT_ATOMS: atom_id res chain seq x y z
N MET A 1 5.79 0.46 16.74
CA MET A 1 4.35 0.35 16.49
C MET A 1 4.10 -0.66 15.42
N ILE A 2 3.15 -1.56 15.63
CA ILE A 2 2.71 -2.50 14.61
C ILE A 2 1.47 -1.92 13.91
N ILE A 3 1.56 -1.77 12.60
CA ILE A 3 0.47 -1.22 11.81
C ILE A 3 -0.56 -2.32 11.55
N THR A 4 -1.83 -2.00 11.80
CA THR A 4 -2.95 -2.90 11.58
C THR A 4 -3.79 -2.45 10.40
N LYS A 5 -4.71 -3.30 9.95
CA LYS A 5 -5.68 -2.93 8.91
C LYS A 5 -6.49 -1.71 9.35
N GLU A 6 -6.91 -1.67 10.61
CA GLU A 6 -7.69 -0.55 11.15
C GLU A 6 -6.93 0.76 11.05
N ASN A 7 -5.62 0.74 11.31
CA ASN A 7 -4.77 1.92 11.12
C ASN A 7 -4.77 2.38 9.66
N ILE A 8 -4.61 1.45 8.74
CA ILE A 8 -4.57 1.76 7.30
C ILE A 8 -5.89 2.41 6.88
N MET A 9 -7.00 1.89 7.34
CA MET A 9 -8.32 2.43 7.00
C MET A 9 -8.55 3.80 7.64
N GLU A 10 -8.13 3.98 8.89
CA GLU A 10 -8.25 5.26 9.59
C GLU A 10 -7.42 6.36 8.91
N TRP A 11 -6.23 6.02 8.43
CA TRP A 11 -5.34 6.98 7.77
C TRP A 11 -5.73 7.26 6.32
N SER A 12 -6.71 6.55 5.79
CA SER A 12 -7.07 6.67 4.38
C SER A 12 -7.76 7.99 4.07
N LYS A 13 -7.62 8.41 2.82
CA LYS A 13 -8.26 9.58 2.25
C LYS A 13 -8.98 9.20 0.98
N PRO A 14 -9.98 9.98 0.54
CA PRO A 14 -10.61 9.71 -0.76
C PRO A 14 -9.57 9.74 -1.87
N HIS A 15 -9.63 8.74 -2.74
CA HIS A 15 -8.77 8.66 -3.92
C HIS A 15 -9.44 9.41 -5.09
N HIS A 16 -8.67 10.17 -5.86
CA HIS A 16 -9.22 11.00 -6.94
C HIS A 16 -9.94 10.20 -8.02
N GLY A 17 -9.61 8.94 -8.21
CA GLY A 17 -10.28 8.04 -9.14
C GLY A 17 -11.42 7.25 -8.52
N GLY A 18 -11.85 7.60 -7.31
CA GLY A 18 -12.82 6.85 -6.53
C GLY A 18 -12.12 5.91 -5.56
N GLY A 19 -12.86 5.46 -4.54
CA GLY A 19 -12.31 4.61 -3.49
C GLY A 19 -11.48 5.36 -2.48
N ARG A 20 -10.57 4.65 -1.83
CA ARG A 20 -9.73 5.19 -0.75
C ARG A 20 -8.26 4.95 -1.02
N GLN A 21 -7.42 5.76 -0.40
CA GLN A 21 -5.96 5.61 -0.49
C GLN A 21 -5.31 5.92 0.85
N THR A 22 -4.34 5.10 1.24
CA THR A 22 -3.45 5.38 2.35
C THR A 22 -2.03 5.45 1.81
N VAL A 23 -1.32 6.52 2.11
CA VAL A 23 0.08 6.69 1.70
C VAL A 23 0.95 6.76 2.95
N ILE A 24 1.93 5.86 3.01
CA ILE A 24 2.88 5.78 4.11
C ILE A 24 4.27 6.06 3.56
N LYS A 25 4.96 7.04 4.14
CA LYS A 25 6.32 7.39 3.72
C LYS A 25 7.32 6.90 4.74
N THR A 26 8.34 6.20 4.29
CA THR A 26 9.46 5.78 5.12
C THR A 26 10.73 6.51 4.65
N PRO A 27 11.85 6.40 5.37
CA PRO A 27 13.09 7.01 4.88
C PRO A 27 13.54 6.51 3.50
N LYS A 28 13.14 5.31 3.10
CA LYS A 28 13.61 4.71 1.85
C LYS A 28 12.55 4.60 0.76
N VAL A 29 11.27 4.43 1.12
CA VAL A 29 10.22 4.15 0.15
C VAL A 29 8.94 4.90 0.46
N ILE A 30 8.07 4.98 -0.54
CA ILE A 30 6.71 5.46 -0.42
C ILE A 30 5.80 4.26 -0.70
N ILE A 31 4.86 4.01 0.22
CA ILE A 31 3.92 2.90 0.12
C ILE A 31 2.54 3.47 -0.17
N SER A 32 1.92 3.03 -1.25
CA SER A 32 0.56 3.43 -1.63
C SER A 32 -0.35 2.22 -1.55
N ILE A 33 -1.44 2.35 -0.81
CA ILE A 33 -2.45 1.31 -0.63
C ILE A 33 -3.77 1.89 -1.10
N VAL A 34 -4.36 1.31 -2.14
CA VAL A 34 -5.61 1.81 -2.72
C VAL A 34 -6.62 0.68 -2.88
N GLY A 35 -7.88 1.06 -3.02
CA GLY A 35 -8.95 0.10 -3.31
C GLY A 35 -10.31 0.78 -3.26
N GLY A 36 -11.33 0.02 -3.63
CA GLY A 36 -12.73 0.45 -3.57
C GLY A 36 -13.15 1.40 -4.68
N GLY A 37 -12.28 1.68 -5.65
CA GLY A 37 -12.60 2.54 -6.76
C GLY A 37 -12.65 1.80 -8.08
N ARG A 38 -13.20 2.47 -9.10
CA ARG A 38 -13.29 1.91 -10.44
C ARG A 38 -11.88 1.76 -11.03
N GLY A 39 -11.57 0.57 -11.52
CA GLY A 39 -10.25 0.30 -12.11
C GLY A 39 -9.16 -0.01 -11.10
N LEU A 40 -9.47 -0.01 -9.81
CA LEU A 40 -8.52 -0.40 -8.77
C LEU A 40 -8.66 -1.89 -8.46
N TYR A 41 -7.52 -2.53 -8.17
CA TYR A 41 -7.45 -3.97 -7.95
C TYR A 41 -7.54 -4.31 -6.46
N GLY A 42 -8.74 -4.11 -5.89
CA GLY A 42 -9.06 -4.40 -4.51
C GLY A 42 -10.25 -3.58 -4.05
N ASP A 43 -10.91 -3.99 -2.98
CA ASP A 43 -12.11 -3.34 -2.46
C ASP A 43 -11.84 -2.40 -1.27
N PHE A 44 -10.59 -2.32 -0.83
CA PHE A 44 -10.14 -1.56 0.34
C PHE A 44 -10.80 -2.02 1.64
N GLU A 45 -11.19 -3.25 1.70
CA GLU A 45 -11.81 -3.86 2.89
C GLU A 45 -11.20 -5.22 3.18
N LYS A 46 -11.23 -6.12 2.20
CA LYS A 46 -10.65 -7.46 2.29
C LYS A 46 -9.42 -7.61 1.41
N THR A 47 -9.38 -6.87 0.31
CA THR A 47 -8.27 -6.90 -0.64
C THR A 47 -7.82 -5.48 -0.96
N PHE A 48 -6.55 -5.34 -1.31
CA PHE A 48 -5.91 -4.04 -1.51
C PHE A 48 -4.98 -4.07 -2.71
N GLU A 49 -4.81 -2.91 -3.34
CA GLU A 49 -3.79 -2.75 -4.37
C GLU A 49 -2.60 -2.03 -3.75
N LEU A 50 -1.45 -2.67 -3.78
CA LEU A 50 -0.22 -2.17 -3.17
C LEU A 50 0.76 -1.71 -4.23
N ALA A 51 1.29 -0.51 -4.05
CA ALA A 51 2.41 -0.01 -4.86
C ALA A 51 3.50 0.48 -3.92
N ILE A 52 4.74 0.14 -4.21
CA ILE A 52 5.90 0.58 -3.45
C ILE A 52 6.81 1.31 -4.42
N MET A 53 7.20 2.53 -4.05
CA MET A 53 7.96 3.43 -4.91
C MET A 53 9.18 3.97 -4.18
N THR A 54 10.22 4.31 -4.93
CA THR A 54 11.30 5.14 -4.41
C THR A 54 10.79 6.58 -4.26
N HIS A 55 11.53 7.42 -3.52
CA HIS A 55 11.15 8.83 -3.39
C HIS A 55 11.25 9.59 -4.70
N SER A 56 11.97 9.06 -5.69
CA SER A 56 12.03 9.63 -7.03
C SER A 56 10.87 9.19 -7.93
N GLY A 57 10.01 8.31 -7.45
CA GLY A 57 8.81 7.88 -8.17
C GLY A 57 8.94 6.59 -8.97
N SER A 58 10.04 5.87 -8.84
CA SER A 58 10.21 4.58 -9.53
C SER A 58 9.51 3.47 -8.77
N PHE A 59 8.74 2.64 -9.48
CA PHE A 59 8.07 1.50 -8.88
C PHE A 59 9.04 0.38 -8.57
N ILE A 60 9.03 -0.10 -7.32
CA ILE A 60 9.86 -1.20 -6.86
C ILE A 60 9.05 -2.30 -6.19
N THR A 61 7.75 -2.34 -6.44
CA THR A 61 6.83 -3.30 -5.84
C THR A 61 7.28 -4.75 -6.08
N ARG A 62 7.87 -5.02 -7.24
CA ARG A 62 8.32 -6.37 -7.61
C ARG A 62 9.39 -6.92 -6.68
N ILE A 63 10.16 -6.07 -6.02
CA ILE A 63 11.19 -6.51 -5.08
C ILE A 63 10.54 -7.17 -3.86
N PHE A 64 9.37 -6.68 -3.47
CA PHE A 64 8.65 -7.14 -2.27
C PHE A 64 7.55 -8.16 -2.59
N CYS A 65 7.12 -8.22 -3.84
CA CYS A 65 6.10 -9.16 -4.31
C CYS A 65 6.62 -9.89 -5.54
N PRO A 66 7.45 -10.93 -5.36
CA PRO A 66 8.03 -11.65 -6.49
C PRO A 66 6.97 -12.26 -7.41
N GLY A 67 7.25 -12.30 -8.68
CA GLY A 67 6.35 -12.89 -9.67
C GLY A 67 5.36 -11.92 -10.30
N LEU A 68 5.39 -10.65 -9.89
CA LEU A 68 4.53 -9.64 -10.51
C LEU A 68 4.99 -9.33 -11.93
N SER A 69 4.01 -9.20 -12.82
CA SER A 69 4.24 -8.70 -14.17
C SER A 69 3.91 -7.22 -14.30
N ASP A 70 3.38 -6.62 -13.25
CA ASP A 70 2.90 -5.23 -13.23
C ASP A 70 3.67 -4.43 -12.17
N ASP A 71 3.47 -3.11 -12.16
CA ASP A 71 4.08 -2.19 -11.19
C ASP A 71 3.38 -2.20 -9.84
N VAL A 72 2.21 -2.80 -9.76
CA VAL A 72 1.41 -2.87 -8.55
C VAL A 72 1.00 -4.30 -8.25
N CYS A 73 0.75 -4.59 -6.96
CA CYS A 73 0.24 -5.88 -6.53
C CYS A 73 -1.25 -5.71 -6.22
N GLY A 74 -2.09 -6.28 -7.08
CA GLY A 74 -3.54 -6.21 -6.93
C GLY A 74 -4.08 -7.35 -6.07
N TYR A 75 -5.27 -7.13 -5.51
CA TYR A 75 -6.02 -8.12 -4.73
C TYR A 75 -5.21 -8.73 -3.58
N MET A 76 -4.36 -7.94 -2.96
CA MET A 76 -3.53 -8.40 -1.85
C MET A 76 -4.39 -8.56 -0.60
N GLU A 77 -4.34 -9.72 0.02
CA GLU A 77 -5.12 -9.98 1.22
C GLU A 77 -4.51 -9.28 2.43
N GLU A 78 -5.33 -9.07 3.45
CA GLU A 78 -4.96 -8.33 4.65
C GLU A 78 -3.65 -8.83 5.28
N ASN A 79 -3.53 -10.13 5.51
CA ASN A 79 -2.36 -10.68 6.19
C ASN A 79 -1.07 -10.42 5.42
N GLU A 80 -1.10 -10.58 4.11
CA GLU A 80 0.06 -10.31 3.26
C GLU A 80 0.41 -8.82 3.27
N LEU A 81 -0.59 -7.96 3.16
CA LEU A 81 -0.41 -6.52 3.18
C LEU A 81 0.26 -6.07 4.48
N ILE A 82 -0.29 -6.49 5.60
CA ILE A 82 0.20 -6.10 6.93
C ILE A 82 1.64 -6.58 7.15
N GLU A 83 1.98 -7.76 6.69
CA GLU A 83 3.33 -8.29 6.79
C GLU A 83 4.33 -7.42 6.01
N VAL A 84 4.00 -7.09 4.77
CA VAL A 84 4.88 -6.25 3.94
C VAL A 84 5.03 -4.87 4.55
N ILE A 85 3.93 -4.23 4.94
CA ILE A 85 3.96 -2.89 5.51
C ILE A 85 4.79 -2.84 6.78
N ASN A 86 4.61 -3.79 7.68
CA ASN A 86 5.36 -3.78 8.94
C ASN A 86 6.85 -4.07 8.72
N SER A 87 7.20 -4.86 7.70
CA SER A 87 8.60 -5.08 7.37
C SER A 87 9.27 -3.81 6.84
N LEU A 88 8.52 -2.93 6.17
CA LEU A 88 9.04 -1.71 5.58
C LEU A 88 9.05 -0.51 6.53
N THR A 89 8.30 -0.57 7.61
CA THR A 89 8.13 0.57 8.52
C THR A 89 8.87 0.41 9.86
N THR A 90 9.74 -0.58 9.98
CA THR A 90 10.45 -0.86 11.22
C THR A 90 11.33 0.31 11.72
N ARG A 91 11.81 1.16 10.81
CA ARG A 91 12.67 2.30 11.13
C ARG A 91 11.95 3.63 11.15
N GLY A 92 10.63 3.59 11.21
CA GLY A 92 9.82 4.80 11.26
C GLY A 92 9.08 5.07 9.96
N PHE A 93 8.04 5.87 10.07
CA PHE A 93 7.21 6.24 8.94
C PHE A 93 6.42 7.49 9.24
N GLN A 94 5.86 8.10 8.20
CA GLN A 94 4.94 9.22 8.29
C GLN A 94 3.72 8.93 7.41
N ILE A 95 2.57 9.40 7.84
CA ILE A 95 1.34 9.31 7.05
C ILE A 95 1.23 10.57 6.18
N SER A 96 0.98 10.35 4.92
CA SER A 96 0.87 11.46 3.96
C SER A 96 -0.59 11.85 3.70
#